data_9784b6e083537eba6ce945e9340592cc
#
_entry.id   9784b6e083537eba6ce945e9340592cc
#
_cell.length_a   1.000
_cell.length_b   1.000
_cell.length_c   1.000
_cell.angle_alpha   90.00
_cell.angle_beta   90.00
_cell.angle_gamma   90.00
#
_symmetry.space_group_name_H-M   'P 1'
#
loop_
_entity.id
_entity.type
_entity.pdbx_description
1 polymer ?
#
loop_
_entity_poly.entity_id
_entity_poly.type
_entity_poly.pdbx_seq_one_letter_code
_entity_poly.pdbx_strand_id
1 'polypeptide(L)'
;MSWEHFIWFAIAALICWGLGAFAAWEGKKPVWAYGFTLLGLAIFFSFILGMWISLERPPMRTMGETRLWYSFFLPLAGLITYVRWKYKWILSFSCILSLVFICINIFKPEIHNKTLMPALQSPWFAPHVIVYMFAYAMLGAAVVMAVYLLWFKKKDIERKEMDLCDNLTYVGLAFMTLGMLTGAIWAKEAWGHYWAWDPKETWAAATWFSYLVYIHFRLGRPLKSRPALVILLVSFVLLQMCWYGINYLPSAQGLSVH
;
A
#
# COMPACT_ATOMS: atom_id res chain seq x y z
N MET A 1 8.15 -21.40 14.34
CA MET A 1 8.45 -20.01 14.72
C MET A 1 7.25 -19.38 15.41
N SER A 2 7.45 -18.49 16.40
CA SER A 2 6.38 -17.82 17.14
C SER A 2 6.60 -16.32 17.16
N TRP A 3 5.61 -15.55 17.63
CA TRP A 3 5.70 -14.10 17.78
C TRP A 3 6.83 -13.62 18.70
N GLU A 4 7.32 -14.46 19.61
CA GLU A 4 8.47 -14.15 20.49
C GLU A 4 9.76 -13.86 19.69
N HIS A 5 9.91 -14.48 18.53
CA HIS A 5 11.08 -14.28 17.67
C HIS A 5 10.94 -13.04 16.76
N PHE A 6 9.72 -12.49 16.63
CA PHE A 6 9.41 -11.41 15.69
C PHE A 6 10.32 -10.21 15.81
N ILE A 7 10.58 -9.78 17.05
CA ILE A 7 11.37 -8.57 17.31
C ILE A 7 12.78 -8.63 16.72
N TRP A 8 13.42 -9.79 16.77
CA TRP A 8 14.79 -9.95 16.26
C TRP A 8 14.84 -9.84 14.74
N PHE A 9 13.91 -10.49 14.05
CA PHE A 9 13.79 -10.42 12.59
C PHE A 9 13.37 -9.02 12.13
N ALA A 10 12.47 -8.39 12.86
CA ALA A 10 12.02 -7.03 12.59
C ALA A 10 13.17 -6.02 12.71
N ILE A 11 13.94 -6.05 13.81
CA ILE A 11 15.09 -5.16 14.00
C ILE A 11 16.14 -5.37 12.90
N ALA A 12 16.50 -6.63 12.62
CA ALA A 12 17.48 -6.93 11.58
C ALA A 12 17.03 -6.44 10.20
N ALA A 13 15.76 -6.64 9.84
CA ALA A 13 15.21 -6.15 8.59
C ALA A 13 15.18 -4.61 8.53
N LEU A 14 14.77 -3.94 9.62
CA LEU A 14 14.73 -2.48 9.70
C LEU A 14 16.13 -1.86 9.58
N ILE A 15 17.16 -2.45 10.19
CA ILE A 15 18.55 -2.01 10.01
C ILE A 15 18.95 -2.12 8.54
N CYS A 16 18.67 -3.26 7.90
CA CYS A 16 18.99 -3.44 6.48
C CYS A 16 18.24 -2.43 5.59
N TRP A 17 16.94 -2.19 5.83
CA TRP A 17 16.16 -1.21 5.06
C TRP A 17 16.64 0.22 5.31
N GLY A 18 17.02 0.56 6.54
CA GLY A 18 17.62 1.86 6.86
C GLY A 18 18.95 2.07 6.13
N LEU A 19 19.82 1.06 6.11
CA LEU A 19 21.08 1.09 5.34
C LEU A 19 20.82 1.19 3.84
N GLY A 20 19.82 0.47 3.33
CA GLY A 20 19.39 0.55 1.93
C GLY A 20 18.89 1.94 1.55
N ALA A 21 18.04 2.54 2.37
CA ALA A 21 17.55 3.90 2.18
C ALA A 21 18.71 4.93 2.26
N PHE A 22 19.60 4.80 3.23
CA PHE A 22 20.77 5.66 3.35
C PHE A 22 21.69 5.56 2.11
N ALA A 23 22.01 4.34 1.66
CA ALA A 23 22.82 4.12 0.46
C ALA A 23 22.16 4.70 -0.81
N ALA A 24 20.81 4.68 -0.88
CA ALA A 24 20.08 5.32 -1.97
C ALA A 24 20.26 6.85 -1.95
N TRP A 25 20.24 7.50 -0.78
CA TRP A 25 20.49 8.93 -0.64
C TRP A 25 21.92 9.33 -0.94
N GLU A 26 22.90 8.55 -0.50
CA GLU A 26 24.31 8.81 -0.80
C GLU A 26 24.57 8.76 -2.33
N GLY A 27 23.94 7.84 -3.05
CA GLY A 27 23.94 7.81 -4.50
C GLY A 27 25.23 7.34 -5.17
N LYS A 28 26.29 7.00 -4.40
CA LYS A 28 27.59 6.57 -4.94
C LYS A 28 27.53 5.22 -5.63
N LYS A 29 26.81 4.26 -5.05
CA LYS A 29 26.67 2.90 -5.60
C LYS A 29 25.25 2.37 -5.37
N PRO A 30 24.35 2.46 -6.35
CA PRO A 30 22.96 2.00 -6.20
C PRO A 30 22.83 0.51 -5.86
N VAL A 31 23.86 -0.28 -6.16
CA VAL A 31 23.92 -1.72 -5.82
C VAL A 31 23.79 -1.95 -4.32
N TRP A 32 24.34 -1.09 -3.48
CA TRP A 32 24.23 -1.22 -2.01
C TRP A 32 22.80 -0.96 -1.54
N ALA A 33 22.11 0.01 -2.14
CA ALA A 33 20.70 0.25 -1.83
C ALA A 33 19.84 -0.98 -2.17
N TYR A 34 20.08 -1.61 -3.32
CA TYR A 34 19.37 -2.84 -3.71
C TYR A 34 19.73 -4.00 -2.79
N GLY A 35 21.03 -4.23 -2.54
CA GLY A 35 21.53 -5.34 -1.74
C GLY A 35 20.99 -5.31 -0.31
N PHE A 36 21.10 -4.18 0.38
CA PHE A 36 20.58 -4.04 1.74
C PHE A 36 19.07 -4.16 1.81
N THR A 37 18.34 -3.55 0.87
CA THR A 37 16.88 -3.65 0.87
C THR A 37 16.42 -5.09 0.60
N LEU A 38 17.02 -5.79 -0.36
CA LEU A 38 16.74 -7.20 -0.64
C LEU A 38 17.11 -8.11 0.53
N LEU A 39 18.24 -7.87 1.20
CA LEU A 39 18.64 -8.62 2.39
C LEU A 39 17.60 -8.45 3.50
N GLY A 40 17.15 -7.22 3.77
CA GLY A 40 16.10 -6.96 4.77
C GLY A 40 14.78 -7.66 4.41
N LEU A 41 14.40 -7.64 3.12
CA LEU A 41 13.24 -8.39 2.63
C LEU A 41 13.40 -9.91 2.83
N ALA A 42 14.57 -10.47 2.53
CA ALA A 42 14.84 -11.89 2.73
C ALA A 42 14.77 -12.28 4.22
N ILE A 43 15.36 -11.47 5.12
CA ILE A 43 15.29 -11.68 6.57
C ILE A 43 13.83 -11.64 7.04
N PHE A 44 13.07 -10.64 6.64
CA PHE A 44 11.68 -10.51 7.07
C PHE A 44 10.80 -11.63 6.51
N PHE A 45 11.01 -11.98 5.24
CA PHE A 45 10.30 -13.09 4.60
C PHE A 45 10.63 -14.44 5.22
N SER A 46 11.86 -14.67 5.69
CA SER A 46 12.23 -15.90 6.40
C SER A 46 11.43 -16.07 7.71
N PHE A 47 11.12 -14.96 8.40
CA PHE A 47 10.20 -15.00 9.54
C PHE A 47 8.78 -15.40 9.12
N ILE A 48 8.26 -14.78 8.03
CA ILE A 48 6.93 -15.13 7.49
C ILE A 48 6.86 -16.61 7.10
N LEU A 49 7.89 -17.12 6.42
CA LEU A 49 7.98 -18.55 6.06
C LEU A 49 8.07 -19.46 7.30
N GLY A 50 8.86 -19.07 8.29
CA GLY A 50 8.94 -19.81 9.56
C GLY A 50 7.60 -19.86 10.30
N MET A 51 6.85 -18.76 10.32
CA MET A 51 5.47 -18.72 10.82
C MET A 51 4.54 -19.62 9.99
N TRP A 52 4.64 -19.56 8.66
CA TRP A 52 3.85 -20.39 7.76
C TRP A 52 4.03 -21.89 8.04
N ILE A 53 5.28 -22.32 8.13
CA ILE A 53 5.61 -23.73 8.45
C ILE A 53 5.07 -24.13 9.84
N SER A 54 5.24 -23.26 10.84
CA SER A 54 4.78 -23.56 12.21
C SER A 54 3.27 -23.58 12.36
N LEU A 55 2.55 -22.79 11.55
CA LEU A 55 1.08 -22.72 11.57
C LEU A 55 0.41 -23.74 10.63
N GLU A 56 1.20 -24.44 9.80
CA GLU A 56 0.72 -25.32 8.71
C GLU A 56 -0.26 -24.62 7.73
N ARG A 57 -0.26 -23.29 7.73
CA ARG A 57 -1.09 -22.43 6.89
C ARG A 57 -0.43 -21.07 6.65
N PRO A 58 -0.78 -20.35 5.57
CA PRO A 58 -0.33 -18.97 5.40
C PRO A 58 -0.72 -18.09 6.61
N PRO A 59 0.18 -17.24 7.12
CA PRO A 59 -0.13 -16.36 8.25
C PRO A 59 -0.99 -15.17 7.78
N MET A 60 -2.31 -15.37 7.67
CA MET A 60 -3.29 -14.39 7.16
C MET A 60 -4.61 -14.38 7.93
N ARG A 61 -4.71 -15.16 9.03
CA ARG A 61 -5.97 -15.29 9.79
C ARG A 61 -6.13 -14.29 10.92
N THR A 62 -5.05 -13.64 11.37
CA THR A 62 -5.12 -12.65 12.44
C THR A 62 -4.75 -11.26 11.91
N MET A 63 -5.15 -10.22 12.67
CA MET A 63 -4.80 -8.84 12.33
C MET A 63 -3.28 -8.60 12.39
N GLY A 64 -2.57 -9.29 13.29
CA GLY A 64 -1.11 -9.25 13.35
C GLY A 64 -0.46 -9.89 12.14
N GLU A 65 -0.96 -11.08 11.74
CA GLU A 65 -0.47 -11.80 10.56
C GLU A 65 -0.63 -10.99 9.26
N THR A 66 -1.77 -10.33 9.06
CA THR A 66 -1.96 -9.49 7.87
C THR A 66 -1.01 -8.29 7.84
N ARG A 67 -0.67 -7.72 9.00
CA ARG A 67 0.29 -6.62 9.10
C ARG A 67 1.74 -7.03 8.82
N LEU A 68 2.10 -8.31 8.98
CA LEU A 68 3.40 -8.81 8.50
C LEU A 68 3.53 -8.64 6.99
N TRP A 69 2.47 -8.98 6.25
CA TRP A 69 2.47 -8.83 4.80
C TRP A 69 2.56 -7.36 4.38
N TYR A 70 1.88 -6.45 5.09
CA TYR A 70 2.02 -5.01 4.85
C TYR A 70 3.46 -4.55 5.06
N SER A 71 4.08 -4.98 6.16
CA SER A 71 5.47 -4.64 6.46
C SER A 71 6.45 -5.17 5.40
N PHE A 72 6.15 -6.29 4.76
CA PHE A 72 6.95 -6.88 3.70
C PHE A 72 6.74 -6.20 2.34
N PHE A 73 5.47 -6.00 1.94
CA PHE A 73 5.17 -5.48 0.60
C PHE A 73 5.50 -4.00 0.42
N LEU A 74 5.46 -3.20 1.47
CA LEU A 74 5.80 -1.77 1.37
C LEU A 74 7.25 -1.54 0.94
N PRO A 75 8.29 -2.09 1.60
CA PRO A 75 9.67 -1.94 1.14
C PRO A 75 9.92 -2.60 -0.23
N LEU A 76 9.23 -3.70 -0.54
CA LEU A 76 9.30 -4.33 -1.86
C LEU A 76 8.78 -3.39 -2.95
N ALA A 77 7.61 -2.77 -2.75
CA ALA A 77 7.05 -1.77 -3.66
C ALA A 77 7.97 -0.56 -3.79
N GLY A 78 8.52 -0.07 -2.67
CA GLY A 78 9.52 1.00 -2.65
C GLY A 78 10.77 0.67 -3.45
N LEU A 79 11.28 -0.56 -3.31
CA LEU A 79 12.44 -1.03 -4.07
C LEU A 79 12.16 -1.11 -5.57
N ILE A 80 11.04 -1.70 -5.98
CA ILE A 80 10.63 -1.79 -7.40
C ILE A 80 10.54 -0.38 -8.00
N THR A 81 9.91 0.54 -7.29
CA THR A 81 9.77 1.93 -7.72
C THR A 81 11.14 2.62 -7.81
N TYR A 82 11.99 2.42 -6.83
CA TYR A 82 13.35 2.98 -6.83
C TYR A 82 14.20 2.40 -7.98
N VAL A 83 14.14 1.11 -8.24
CA VAL A 83 14.85 0.49 -9.37
C VAL A 83 14.40 1.10 -10.69
N ARG A 84 13.09 1.31 -10.86
CA ARG A 84 12.50 1.78 -12.14
C ARG A 84 12.69 3.28 -12.37
N TRP A 85 12.46 4.11 -11.33
CA TRP A 85 12.43 5.57 -11.48
C TRP A 85 13.50 6.32 -10.71
N LYS A 86 14.33 5.63 -9.90
CA LYS A 86 15.46 6.20 -9.11
C LYS A 86 15.07 7.27 -8.09
N TYR A 87 13.80 7.33 -7.67
CA TYR A 87 13.34 8.25 -6.65
C TYR A 87 13.68 7.74 -5.25
N LYS A 88 14.72 8.33 -4.66
CA LYS A 88 15.30 7.95 -3.36
C LYS A 88 14.28 8.05 -2.21
N TRP A 89 13.46 9.08 -2.22
CA TRP A 89 12.48 9.34 -1.17
C TRP A 89 11.37 8.27 -1.10
N ILE A 90 10.99 7.65 -2.20
CA ILE A 90 9.97 6.59 -2.23
C ILE A 90 10.43 5.37 -1.44
N LEU A 91 11.70 4.98 -1.60
CA LEU A 91 12.28 3.88 -0.83
C LEU A 91 12.26 4.20 0.67
N SER A 92 12.70 5.40 1.06
CA SER A 92 12.67 5.83 2.47
C SER A 92 11.26 5.88 3.03
N PHE A 93 10.31 6.42 2.27
CA PHE A 93 8.90 6.51 2.67
C PHE A 93 8.29 5.12 2.88
N SER A 94 8.54 4.18 1.98
CA SER A 94 8.03 2.80 2.11
C SER A 94 8.61 2.08 3.32
N CYS A 95 9.90 2.30 3.63
CA CYS A 95 10.54 1.74 4.83
C CYS A 95 9.94 2.34 6.12
N ILE A 96 9.65 3.65 6.14
CA ILE A 96 8.99 4.31 7.29
C ILE A 96 7.58 3.76 7.50
N LEU A 97 6.79 3.57 6.44
CA LEU A 97 5.47 2.96 6.56
C LEU A 97 5.54 1.52 7.07
N SER A 98 6.52 0.75 6.60
CA SER A 98 6.75 -0.60 7.11
C SER A 98 7.10 -0.60 8.60
N LEU A 99 7.96 0.34 9.04
CA LEU A 99 8.29 0.54 10.45
C LEU A 99 7.03 0.79 11.29
N VAL A 100 6.07 1.59 10.81
CA VAL A 100 4.81 1.85 11.51
C VAL A 100 4.04 0.54 11.75
N PHE A 101 3.89 -0.32 10.72
CA PHE A 101 3.19 -1.60 10.89
C PHE A 101 3.94 -2.57 11.79
N ILE A 102 5.27 -2.57 11.74
CA ILE A 102 6.12 -3.36 12.67
C ILE A 102 5.92 -2.89 14.12
N CYS A 103 5.95 -1.57 14.34
CA CYS A 103 5.68 -1.00 15.67
C CYS A 103 4.29 -1.37 16.18
N ILE A 104 3.26 -1.34 15.33
CA ILE A 104 1.92 -1.76 15.72
C ILE A 104 1.92 -3.23 16.17
N ASN A 105 2.61 -4.11 15.45
CA ASN A 105 2.71 -5.52 15.85
C ASN A 105 3.48 -5.73 17.16
N ILE A 106 4.48 -4.89 17.45
CA ILE A 106 5.25 -4.98 18.70
C ILE A 106 4.44 -4.42 19.89
N PHE A 107 3.82 -3.26 19.74
CA PHE A 107 3.16 -2.55 20.83
C PHE A 107 1.71 -2.99 21.09
N LYS A 108 1.10 -3.76 20.18
CA LYS A 108 -0.27 -4.27 20.33
C LYS A 108 -0.32 -5.79 20.17
N PRO A 109 0.25 -6.57 21.11
CA PRO A 109 0.29 -8.03 21.00
C PRO A 109 -1.10 -8.68 21.00
N GLU A 110 -2.13 -8.01 21.51
CA GLU A 110 -3.52 -8.48 21.47
C GLU A 110 -4.06 -8.77 20.06
N ILE A 111 -3.49 -8.13 19.03
CA ILE A 111 -3.89 -8.36 17.63
C ILE A 111 -3.38 -9.69 17.07
N HIS A 112 -2.40 -10.32 17.71
CA HIS A 112 -1.87 -11.60 17.28
C HIS A 112 -2.88 -12.75 17.46
N ASN A 113 -3.77 -12.63 18.46
CA ASN A 113 -4.80 -13.61 18.78
C ASN A 113 -6.19 -13.22 18.24
N LYS A 114 -6.35 -12.00 17.75
CA LYS A 114 -7.62 -11.53 17.21
C LYS A 114 -7.83 -12.11 15.82
N THR A 115 -8.59 -13.20 15.76
CA THR A 115 -8.93 -13.86 14.49
C THR A 115 -9.78 -12.98 13.60
N LEU A 116 -9.55 -13.07 12.30
CA LEU A 116 -10.41 -12.45 11.31
C LEU A 116 -11.75 -13.17 11.23
N MET A 117 -12.81 -12.45 10.84
CA MET A 117 -14.11 -13.04 10.55
C MET A 117 -13.99 -14.16 9.50
N PRO A 118 -14.89 -15.19 9.51
CA PRO A 118 -14.82 -16.30 8.57
C PRO A 118 -14.71 -15.86 7.10
N ALA A 119 -15.44 -14.84 6.71
CA ALA A 119 -15.39 -14.26 5.37
C ALA A 119 -13.98 -13.81 4.96
N LEU A 120 -13.17 -13.30 5.91
CA LEU A 120 -11.80 -12.84 5.67
C LEU A 120 -10.78 -13.98 5.64
N GLN A 121 -11.20 -15.23 5.83
CA GLN A 121 -10.34 -16.42 5.77
C GLN A 121 -10.32 -17.07 4.38
N SER A 122 -11.05 -16.51 3.40
CA SER A 122 -11.04 -16.97 2.01
C SER A 122 -9.65 -16.83 1.38
N PRO A 123 -9.23 -17.79 0.53
CA PRO A 123 -7.97 -17.69 -0.22
C PRO A 123 -7.88 -16.42 -1.10
N TRP A 124 -9.01 -15.89 -1.56
CA TRP A 124 -9.06 -14.68 -2.38
C TRP A 124 -8.89 -13.37 -1.60
N PHE A 125 -9.11 -13.41 -0.28
CA PHE A 125 -8.87 -12.24 0.57
C PHE A 125 -7.41 -11.77 0.53
N ALA A 126 -6.46 -12.70 0.58
CA ALA A 126 -5.04 -12.39 0.57
C ALA A 126 -4.57 -11.68 -0.73
N PRO A 127 -4.81 -12.22 -1.94
CA PRO A 127 -4.50 -11.52 -3.19
C PRO A 127 -5.14 -10.14 -3.28
N HIS A 128 -6.42 -10.02 -2.89
CA HIS A 128 -7.14 -8.75 -2.85
C HIS A 128 -6.41 -7.71 -1.99
N VAL A 129 -6.08 -8.06 -0.76
CA VAL A 129 -5.41 -7.15 0.18
C VAL A 129 -4.00 -6.77 -0.31
N ILE A 130 -3.21 -7.74 -0.77
CA ILE A 130 -1.84 -7.52 -1.27
C ILE A 130 -1.84 -6.51 -2.43
N VAL A 131 -2.72 -6.75 -3.41
CA VAL A 131 -2.82 -5.91 -4.60
C VAL A 131 -3.27 -4.50 -4.24
N TYR A 132 -4.24 -4.36 -3.32
CA TYR A 132 -4.66 -3.05 -2.82
C TYR A 132 -3.56 -2.33 -2.03
N MET A 133 -2.79 -3.03 -1.21
CA MET A 133 -1.68 -2.41 -0.47
C MET A 133 -0.63 -1.83 -1.41
N PHE A 134 -0.32 -2.55 -2.50
CA PHE A 134 0.58 -2.03 -3.52
C PHE A 134 -0.03 -0.81 -4.23
N ALA A 135 -1.31 -0.87 -4.61
CA ALA A 135 -2.02 0.25 -5.21
C ALA A 135 -1.98 1.49 -4.30
N TYR A 136 -2.28 1.33 -3.03
CA TYR A 136 -2.28 2.43 -2.04
C TYR A 136 -0.89 3.02 -1.83
N ALA A 137 0.15 2.21 -1.84
CA ALA A 137 1.52 2.69 -1.77
C ALA A 137 1.88 3.58 -2.99
N MET A 138 1.50 3.16 -4.21
CA MET A 138 1.72 3.94 -5.43
C MET A 138 0.93 5.25 -5.42
N LEU A 139 -0.38 5.19 -5.10
CA LEU A 139 -1.26 6.36 -5.06
C LEU A 139 -0.88 7.32 -3.92
N GLY A 140 -0.47 6.79 -2.76
CA GLY A 140 0.07 7.58 -1.66
C GLY A 140 1.35 8.31 -2.04
N ALA A 141 2.28 7.64 -2.74
CA ALA A 141 3.49 8.25 -3.25
C ALA A 141 3.18 9.37 -4.26
N ALA A 142 2.20 9.16 -5.16
CA ALA A 142 1.73 10.18 -6.11
C ALA A 142 1.21 11.42 -5.38
N VAL A 143 0.46 11.24 -4.30
CA VAL A 143 -0.09 12.34 -3.50
C VAL A 143 0.99 13.09 -2.73
N VAL A 144 1.96 12.40 -2.13
CA VAL A 144 3.10 13.06 -1.47
C VAL A 144 3.84 13.95 -2.47
N MET A 145 4.06 13.44 -3.69
CA MET A 145 4.65 14.24 -4.76
C MET A 145 3.77 15.43 -5.16
N ALA A 146 2.44 15.23 -5.29
CA ALA A 146 1.49 16.30 -5.62
C ALA A 146 1.49 17.41 -4.56
N VAL A 147 1.51 17.04 -3.28
CA VAL A 147 1.64 17.99 -2.16
C VAL A 147 2.93 18.79 -2.27
N TYR A 148 4.05 18.10 -2.50
CA TYR A 148 5.34 18.77 -2.68
C TYR A 148 5.31 19.78 -3.83
N LEU A 149 4.78 19.42 -4.99
CA LEU A 149 4.71 20.29 -6.17
C LEU A 149 3.79 21.50 -5.93
N LEU A 150 2.65 21.30 -5.27
CA LEU A 150 1.69 22.37 -5.04
C LEU A 150 2.17 23.40 -3.99
N TRP A 151 2.82 22.95 -2.90
CA TRP A 151 3.19 23.81 -1.78
C TRP A 151 4.61 24.35 -1.85
N PHE A 152 5.57 23.55 -2.33
CA PHE A 152 6.98 23.92 -2.30
C PHE A 152 7.50 24.45 -3.65
N LYS A 153 7.16 23.82 -4.78
CA LYS A 153 7.63 24.27 -6.09
C LYS A 153 6.77 25.36 -6.75
N LYS A 154 5.52 25.45 -6.39
CA LYS A 154 4.52 26.47 -6.81
C LYS A 154 4.45 26.80 -8.33
N LYS A 155 5.48 27.32 -8.97
CA LYS A 155 5.45 27.82 -10.37
C LYS A 155 6.31 27.00 -11.33
N ASP A 156 7.35 26.33 -10.85
CA ASP A 156 8.36 25.68 -11.70
C ASP A 156 8.19 24.16 -11.72
N ILE A 157 6.96 23.70 -12.00
CA ILE A 157 6.68 22.26 -12.10
C ILE A 157 7.24 21.72 -13.41
N GLU A 158 8.27 20.89 -13.32
CA GLU A 158 8.90 20.27 -14.46
C GLU A 158 8.05 19.14 -15.03
N ARG A 159 8.16 18.92 -16.34
CA ARG A 159 7.45 17.82 -17.01
C ARG A 159 7.77 16.46 -16.38
N LYS A 160 9.04 16.21 -16.04
CA LYS A 160 9.48 14.96 -15.41
C LYS A 160 8.79 14.67 -14.08
N GLU A 161 8.46 15.70 -13.31
CA GLU A 161 7.78 15.59 -12.03
C GLU A 161 6.30 15.24 -12.22
N MET A 162 5.67 15.83 -13.23
CA MET A 162 4.31 15.45 -13.62
C MET A 162 4.26 14.03 -14.19
N ASP A 163 5.23 13.65 -15.02
CA ASP A 163 5.34 12.29 -15.56
C ASP A 163 5.51 11.26 -14.44
N LEU A 164 6.18 11.63 -13.32
CA LEU A 164 6.22 10.77 -12.13
C LEU A 164 4.84 10.60 -11.51
N CYS A 165 4.11 11.70 -11.25
CA CYS A 165 2.75 11.63 -10.71
C CYS A 165 1.84 10.78 -11.61
N ASP A 166 1.92 10.98 -12.94
CA ASP A 166 1.17 10.23 -13.92
C ASP A 166 1.49 8.73 -13.85
N ASN A 167 2.77 8.37 -13.88
CA ASN A 167 3.21 6.97 -13.83
C ASN A 167 2.81 6.26 -12.53
N LEU A 168 2.99 6.93 -11.38
CA LEU A 168 2.57 6.37 -10.09
C LEU A 168 1.05 6.17 -10.05
N THR A 169 0.28 7.10 -10.61
CA THR A 169 -1.17 7.00 -10.69
C THR A 169 -1.61 5.90 -11.65
N TYR A 170 -1.00 5.75 -12.82
CA TYR A 170 -1.31 4.67 -13.76
C TYR A 170 -1.06 3.30 -13.15
N VAL A 171 0.10 3.10 -12.53
CA VAL A 171 0.43 1.84 -11.86
C VAL A 171 -0.52 1.61 -10.68
N GLY A 172 -0.73 2.62 -9.83
CA GLY A 172 -1.62 2.51 -8.68
C GLY A 172 -3.06 2.17 -9.09
N LEU A 173 -3.61 2.83 -10.13
CA LEU A 173 -4.96 2.54 -10.62
C LEU A 173 -5.07 1.16 -11.28
N ALA A 174 -4.05 0.72 -12.02
CA ALA A 174 -4.03 -0.63 -12.59
C ALA A 174 -4.10 -1.70 -11.48
N PHE A 175 -3.28 -1.56 -10.43
CA PHE A 175 -3.33 -2.46 -9.27
C PHE A 175 -4.63 -2.31 -8.48
N MET A 176 -5.19 -1.11 -8.35
CA MET A 176 -6.50 -0.91 -7.73
C MET A 176 -7.61 -1.64 -8.51
N THR A 177 -7.56 -1.61 -9.84
CA THR A 177 -8.50 -2.36 -10.70
C THR A 177 -8.39 -3.86 -10.47
N LEU A 178 -7.16 -4.40 -10.43
CA LEU A 178 -6.92 -5.80 -10.08
C LEU A 178 -7.43 -6.13 -8.68
N GLY A 179 -7.24 -5.21 -7.73
CA GLY A 179 -7.76 -5.34 -6.37
C GLY A 179 -9.29 -5.39 -6.33
N MET A 180 -9.98 -4.58 -7.11
CA MET A 180 -11.45 -4.63 -7.24
C MET A 180 -11.90 -5.97 -7.84
N LEU A 181 -11.23 -6.48 -8.87
CA LEU A 181 -11.56 -7.77 -9.49
C LEU A 181 -11.36 -8.94 -8.52
N THR A 182 -10.23 -9.00 -7.83
CA THR A 182 -9.96 -10.05 -6.82
C THR A 182 -10.90 -9.92 -5.63
N GLY A 183 -11.28 -8.70 -5.26
CA GLY A 183 -12.28 -8.41 -4.23
C GLY A 183 -13.68 -8.88 -4.62
N ALA A 184 -14.07 -8.71 -5.89
CA ALA A 184 -15.34 -9.22 -6.38
C ALA A 184 -15.40 -10.77 -6.33
N ILE A 185 -14.31 -11.46 -6.68
CA ILE A 185 -14.23 -12.92 -6.56
C ILE A 185 -14.32 -13.34 -5.09
N TRP A 186 -13.60 -12.65 -4.20
CA TRP A 186 -13.70 -12.87 -2.77
C TRP A 186 -15.11 -12.64 -2.23
N ALA A 187 -15.79 -11.55 -2.63
CA ALA A 187 -17.16 -11.25 -2.25
C ALA A 187 -18.13 -12.35 -2.70
N LYS A 188 -17.96 -12.89 -3.91
CA LYS A 188 -18.77 -14.01 -4.41
C LYS A 188 -18.64 -15.26 -3.54
N GLU A 189 -17.42 -15.57 -3.09
CA GLU A 189 -17.17 -16.72 -2.21
C GLU A 189 -17.72 -16.48 -0.79
N ALA A 190 -17.53 -15.27 -0.24
CA ALA A 190 -17.88 -14.96 1.12
C ALA A 190 -19.39 -14.67 1.33
N TRP A 191 -20.04 -14.03 0.36
CA TRP A 191 -21.43 -13.52 0.48
C TRP A 191 -22.36 -13.95 -0.67
N GLY A 192 -21.88 -14.68 -1.66
CA GLY A 192 -22.70 -15.23 -2.74
C GLY A 192 -22.92 -14.30 -3.94
N HIS A 193 -22.42 -13.08 -3.94
CA HIS A 193 -22.53 -12.12 -5.04
C HIS A 193 -21.21 -11.39 -5.28
N TYR A 194 -20.95 -10.99 -6.52
CA TYR A 194 -19.70 -10.30 -6.90
C TYR A 194 -19.68 -8.84 -6.47
N TRP A 195 -20.85 -8.20 -6.40
CA TRP A 195 -21.01 -6.77 -6.14
C TRP A 195 -22.44 -6.50 -5.64
N ALA A 196 -22.56 -5.81 -4.52
CA ALA A 196 -23.84 -5.52 -3.86
C ALA A 196 -24.11 -4.02 -3.69
N TRP A 197 -23.24 -3.16 -4.15
CA TRP A 197 -23.28 -1.71 -3.91
C TRP A 197 -23.32 -1.34 -2.42
N ASP A 198 -22.64 -2.15 -1.60
CA ASP A 198 -22.47 -1.76 -0.21
C ASP A 198 -21.70 -0.44 -0.10
N PRO A 199 -21.68 0.20 1.07
CA PRO A 199 -20.98 1.45 1.24
C PRO A 199 -19.49 1.38 0.88
N LYS A 200 -18.77 0.29 1.17
CA LYS A 200 -17.34 0.15 0.81
C LYS A 200 -17.13 -0.01 -0.69
N GLU A 201 -17.93 -0.84 -1.32
CA GLU A 201 -17.90 -1.03 -2.77
C GLU A 201 -18.23 0.28 -3.51
N THR A 202 -19.24 1.01 -3.04
CA THR A 202 -19.64 2.30 -3.60
C THR A 202 -18.50 3.33 -3.51
N TRP A 203 -17.84 3.45 -2.36
CA TRP A 203 -16.70 4.34 -2.19
C TRP A 203 -15.47 3.87 -2.96
N ALA A 204 -15.25 2.56 -3.10
CA ALA A 204 -14.20 2.02 -3.95
C ALA A 204 -14.41 2.40 -5.42
N ALA A 205 -15.65 2.26 -5.93
CA ALA A 205 -16.00 2.69 -7.28
C ALA A 205 -15.84 4.20 -7.46
N ALA A 206 -16.33 5.03 -6.52
CA ALA A 206 -16.16 6.47 -6.56
C ALA A 206 -14.68 6.89 -6.59
N THR A 207 -13.84 6.23 -5.80
CA THR A 207 -12.39 6.44 -5.78
C THR A 207 -11.78 6.08 -7.14
N TRP A 208 -12.11 4.92 -7.67
CA TRP A 208 -11.62 4.46 -8.97
C TRP A 208 -11.99 5.44 -10.10
N PHE A 209 -13.24 5.89 -10.16
CA PHE A 209 -13.67 6.89 -11.12
C PHE A 209 -12.94 8.22 -10.97
N SER A 210 -12.64 8.67 -9.75
CA SER A 210 -11.92 9.91 -9.52
C SER A 210 -10.49 9.87 -10.07
N TYR A 211 -9.79 8.75 -9.96
CA TYR A 211 -8.49 8.56 -10.59
C TYR A 211 -8.58 8.47 -12.12
N LEU A 212 -9.66 7.91 -12.67
CA LEU A 212 -9.92 7.98 -14.12
C LEU A 212 -10.11 9.43 -14.58
N VAL A 213 -10.84 10.26 -13.81
CA VAL A 213 -10.97 11.70 -14.10
C VAL A 213 -9.59 12.36 -14.15
N TYR A 214 -8.69 12.05 -13.19
CA TYR A 214 -7.31 12.54 -13.24
C TYR A 214 -6.63 12.15 -14.55
N ILE A 215 -6.67 10.88 -14.94
CA ILE A 215 -6.00 10.38 -16.15
C ILE A 215 -6.55 11.08 -17.39
N HIS A 216 -7.87 11.13 -17.55
CA HIS A 216 -8.48 11.78 -18.71
C HIS A 216 -8.21 13.28 -18.75
N PHE A 217 -8.20 13.95 -17.60
CA PHE A 217 -7.82 15.35 -17.52
C PHE A 217 -6.38 15.58 -17.99
N ARG A 218 -5.45 14.73 -17.56
CA ARG A 218 -4.03 14.80 -17.95
C ARG A 218 -3.83 14.56 -19.45
N LEU A 219 -4.51 13.57 -20.00
CA LEU A 219 -4.45 13.27 -21.44
C LEU A 219 -5.01 14.42 -22.30
N GLY A 220 -6.12 15.01 -21.89
CA GLY A 220 -6.76 16.10 -22.63
C GLY A 220 -6.11 17.48 -22.40
N ARG A 221 -5.43 17.69 -21.27
CA ARG A 221 -4.87 18.99 -20.87
C ARG A 221 -3.48 18.85 -20.24
N PRO A 222 -2.46 18.39 -20.97
CA PRO A 222 -1.14 18.04 -20.39
C PRO A 222 -0.40 19.22 -19.76
N LEU A 223 -0.69 20.46 -20.19
CA LEU A 223 -0.04 21.67 -19.67
C LEU A 223 -0.69 22.21 -18.38
N LYS A 224 -1.87 21.74 -18.00
CA LYS A 224 -2.58 22.19 -16.80
C LYS A 224 -2.18 21.35 -15.57
N SER A 225 -0.94 21.50 -15.08
CA SER A 225 -0.40 20.72 -13.97
C SER A 225 -1.14 20.94 -12.64
N ARG A 226 -1.40 22.20 -12.26
CA ARG A 226 -2.03 22.50 -10.95
C ARG A 226 -3.43 21.92 -10.77
N PRO A 227 -4.40 22.12 -11.72
CA PRO A 227 -5.70 21.49 -11.58
C PRO A 227 -5.62 19.96 -11.52
N ALA A 228 -4.71 19.35 -12.30
CA ALA A 228 -4.48 17.91 -12.26
C ALA A 228 -4.04 17.44 -10.86
N LEU A 229 -3.07 18.12 -10.25
CA LEU A 229 -2.61 17.80 -8.90
C LEU A 229 -3.71 17.96 -7.84
N VAL A 230 -4.60 18.95 -8.00
CA VAL A 230 -5.77 19.10 -7.11
C VAL A 230 -6.74 17.92 -7.29
N ILE A 231 -7.00 17.48 -8.51
CA ILE A 231 -7.82 16.28 -8.76
C ILE A 231 -7.20 15.07 -8.07
N LEU A 232 -5.88 14.92 -8.15
CA LEU A 232 -5.16 13.82 -7.49
C LEU A 232 -5.32 13.84 -5.96
N LEU A 233 -5.25 15.02 -5.34
CA LEU A 233 -5.49 15.20 -3.91
C LEU A 233 -6.93 14.82 -3.53
N VAL A 234 -7.91 15.27 -4.30
CA VAL A 234 -9.34 14.94 -4.07
C VAL A 234 -9.54 13.42 -4.19
N SER A 235 -8.94 12.79 -5.21
CA SER A 235 -9.02 11.34 -5.39
C SER A 235 -8.45 10.58 -4.19
N PHE A 236 -7.39 11.09 -3.58
CA PHE A 236 -6.82 10.49 -2.38
C PHE A 236 -7.71 10.68 -1.15
N VAL A 237 -8.38 11.81 -1.02
CA VAL A 237 -9.38 12.01 0.06
C VAL A 237 -10.51 10.98 -0.08
N LEU A 238 -11.01 10.71 -1.30
CA LEU A 238 -12.00 9.67 -1.55
C LEU A 238 -11.46 8.27 -1.19
N LEU A 239 -10.19 8.00 -1.48
CA LEU A 239 -9.51 6.77 -1.08
C LEU A 239 -9.48 6.61 0.45
N GLN A 240 -9.18 7.68 1.20
CA GLN A 240 -9.21 7.66 2.66
C GLN A 240 -10.63 7.49 3.21
N MET A 241 -11.62 8.08 2.55
CA MET A 241 -13.04 7.85 2.89
C MET A 241 -13.42 6.39 2.70
N CYS A 242 -12.99 5.74 1.61
CA CYS A 242 -13.21 4.32 1.38
C CYS A 242 -12.58 3.44 2.46
N TRP A 243 -11.39 3.78 2.94
CA TRP A 243 -10.68 2.96 3.92
C TRP A 243 -11.08 3.22 5.38
N TYR A 244 -11.10 4.49 5.80
CA TYR A 244 -11.35 4.88 7.19
C TYR A 244 -12.70 5.56 7.38
N GLY A 245 -13.03 6.52 6.50
CA GLY A 245 -14.14 7.43 6.70
C GLY A 245 -15.48 6.74 6.77
N ILE A 246 -15.66 5.68 5.99
CA ILE A 246 -16.89 4.92 5.93
C ILE A 246 -17.28 4.31 7.29
N ASN A 247 -16.31 3.92 8.11
CA ASN A 247 -16.57 3.33 9.41
C ASN A 247 -17.26 4.29 10.40
N TYR A 248 -17.21 5.59 10.10
CA TYR A 248 -17.82 6.67 10.89
C TYR A 248 -19.13 7.19 10.30
N LEU A 249 -19.52 6.72 9.11
CA LEU A 249 -20.77 7.14 8.48
C LEU A 249 -21.96 6.34 9.03
N PRO A 250 -23.10 7.00 9.39
CA PRO A 250 -24.29 6.32 9.90
C PRO A 250 -24.81 5.24 8.95
N SER A 251 -24.68 5.44 7.64
CA SER A 251 -25.08 4.47 6.61
C SER A 251 -24.27 3.17 6.62
N ALA A 252 -23.09 3.16 7.24
CA ALA A 252 -22.24 1.98 7.34
C ALA A 252 -22.39 1.26 8.69
N GLN A 253 -22.93 1.91 9.72
CA GLN A 253 -23.10 1.39 11.07
C GLN A 253 -24.28 0.40 11.18
N GLY A 254 -24.41 -0.52 10.32
CA GLY A 254 -25.46 -1.55 10.32
C GLY A 254 -25.49 -2.40 9.06
N LEU A 255 -24.79 -1.97 8.02
CA LEU A 255 -24.75 -2.63 6.71
C LEU A 255 -23.35 -3.10 6.31
N SER A 256 -22.31 -2.63 6.98
CA SER A 256 -20.92 -3.00 6.65
C SER A 256 -20.55 -4.28 7.40
N VAL A 257 -20.66 -5.39 6.72
CA VAL A 257 -20.19 -6.71 7.17
C VAL A 257 -18.72 -6.95 6.77
N HIS A 258 -18.07 -5.93 6.24
CA HIS A 258 -16.71 -5.99 5.68
C HIS A 258 -15.63 -5.43 6.62
#